data_0c006cc235221ab19d2bff4b6fe247bc
#
_entry.id   0c006cc235221ab19d2bff4b6fe247bc
#
_cell.length_a   1.000
_cell.length_b   1.000
_cell.length_c   1.000
_cell.angle_alpha   90.00
_cell.angle_beta   90.00
_cell.angle_gamma   90.00
#
_symmetry.space_group_name_H-M   'P 1'
#
loop_
_entity.id
_entity.type
_entity.pdbx_description
1 polymer ?
#
loop_
_entity_poly.entity_id
_entity_poly.type
_entity_poly.pdbx_seq_one_letter_code
_entity_poly.pdbx_strand_id
1 'polypeptide(L)'
;MAAKDVIFGADARHRMVEGVNILANAVKVTLGPKGRNVVLERSFGAPTVTKDGVSVAKEIELKDKLQNMGAQMVKEVASKTSDNAGDGTTTATVLAQAIVREGMKYVAAGMNPMDLKRGIDKAVTALVAELKKASKATTTSKEIAQVGTISANSDLDVGEIIASAMDKVGKEGVITVEDGKSLNNELDVVEGMQFDRGYLSPYFINNPEKQSAILDNPFVLLYDKKVSNIRDLLPTLEAVAKAGRPLLIIAEEVEGEALATLVVNTIRGILKVVAVKAPGFGDRRKAMLEDIAILTGGKVIAEEVGMSLEKVTLADLGQAKRVEVGKENTTIIDGAGAAADIEARVKQVRIQIEEATSDYDREKLQERVAKLAGGVAVIKVGAATEVEMKEKKARVEDALHATRAAVEEGIVAGGGVALLRARQAAGTIKGDNADQDAGIKLVLKAIEAPLREIVANAGGEPSVVVNAILAGSGNYGFNAANDTYGDMIDMGILDPTKVTRTALQNAASVSSLMLTTECMVAEAPKDDTPSMGGGGGMGGMGGMDMGM
;
A
#
# COMPACT_ATOMS: atom_id res chain seq x y z
N MET A 1 35.95 5.68 1.29
CA MET A 1 34.77 5.64 0.39
C MET A 1 35.08 4.61 -0.70
N ALA A 2 34.11 3.77 -1.07
CA ALA A 2 34.30 2.85 -2.20
C ALA A 2 34.41 3.64 -3.51
N ALA A 3 35.22 3.14 -4.46
CA ALA A 3 35.32 3.71 -5.80
C ALA A 3 33.95 3.73 -6.48
N LYS A 4 33.72 4.67 -7.38
CA LYS A 4 32.46 4.81 -8.11
C LYS A 4 32.71 4.68 -9.61
N ASP A 5 31.87 3.91 -10.29
CA ASP A 5 31.75 3.90 -11.74
C ASP A 5 30.81 5.03 -12.15
N VAL A 6 31.25 5.84 -13.11
CA VAL A 6 30.47 6.96 -13.64
C VAL A 6 30.28 6.73 -15.14
N ILE A 7 29.05 6.56 -15.56
CA ILE A 7 28.67 6.28 -16.96
C ILE A 7 27.74 7.37 -17.48
N PHE A 8 27.94 7.78 -18.73
CA PHE A 8 27.25 8.90 -19.34
C PHE A 8 26.50 8.49 -20.61
N GLY A 9 25.57 9.33 -21.00
CA GLY A 9 24.95 9.36 -22.33
C GLY A 9 24.21 8.09 -22.70
N ALA A 10 24.49 7.57 -23.90
CA ALA A 10 23.77 6.44 -24.46
C ALA A 10 23.96 5.13 -23.69
N ASP A 11 25.17 4.88 -23.17
CA ASP A 11 25.44 3.64 -22.41
C ASP A 11 24.68 3.62 -21.08
N ALA A 12 24.67 4.75 -20.34
CA ALA A 12 23.89 4.89 -19.12
C ALA A 12 22.41 4.63 -19.38
N ARG A 13 21.85 5.25 -20.41
CA ARG A 13 20.45 5.07 -20.80
C ARG A 13 20.12 3.64 -21.22
N HIS A 14 21.00 2.99 -21.99
CA HIS A 14 20.80 1.61 -22.45
C HIS A 14 20.69 0.64 -21.27
N ARG A 15 21.64 0.68 -20.33
CA ARG A 15 21.63 -0.17 -19.14
C ARG A 15 20.41 0.07 -18.24
N MET A 16 20.03 1.33 -18.09
CA MET A 16 18.82 1.67 -17.35
C MET A 16 17.56 1.04 -17.98
N VAL A 17 17.41 1.16 -19.31
CA VAL A 17 16.27 0.57 -20.04
C VAL A 17 16.25 -0.95 -19.97
N GLU A 18 17.41 -1.60 -19.99
CA GLU A 18 17.50 -3.06 -19.78
C GLU A 18 16.93 -3.46 -18.42
N GLY A 19 17.32 -2.76 -17.35
CA GLY A 19 16.78 -3.01 -16.01
C GLY A 19 15.27 -2.80 -15.93
N VAL A 20 14.77 -1.71 -16.52
CA VAL A 20 13.32 -1.47 -16.68
C VAL A 20 12.62 -2.64 -17.36
N ASN A 21 13.18 -3.11 -18.48
CA ASN A 21 12.57 -4.19 -19.24
C ASN A 21 12.55 -5.51 -18.47
N ILE A 22 13.61 -5.85 -17.77
CA ILE A 22 13.69 -7.08 -16.99
C ILE A 22 12.58 -7.10 -15.93
N LEU A 23 12.48 -6.02 -15.12
CA LEU A 23 11.46 -5.94 -14.07
C LEU A 23 10.05 -5.90 -14.67
N ALA A 24 9.79 -5.01 -15.61
CA ALA A 24 8.46 -4.84 -16.18
C ALA A 24 7.98 -6.09 -16.92
N ASN A 25 8.86 -6.82 -17.61
CA ASN A 25 8.50 -8.08 -18.27
C ASN A 25 8.12 -9.19 -17.27
N ALA A 26 8.74 -9.22 -16.08
CA ALA A 26 8.34 -10.16 -15.02
C ALA A 26 6.99 -9.79 -14.40
N VAL A 27 6.70 -8.49 -14.25
CA VAL A 27 5.45 -8.01 -13.64
C VAL A 27 4.26 -8.12 -14.60
N LYS A 28 4.41 -7.72 -15.87
CA LYS A 28 3.30 -7.58 -16.83
C LYS A 28 2.60 -8.89 -17.20
N VAL A 29 3.24 -10.06 -17.00
CA VAL A 29 2.61 -11.37 -17.24
C VAL A 29 1.42 -11.64 -16.33
N THR A 30 1.28 -10.89 -15.23
CA THR A 30 0.17 -11.01 -14.28
C THR A 30 -1.06 -10.20 -14.69
N LEU A 31 -0.96 -9.31 -15.68
CA LEU A 31 -2.00 -8.35 -16.02
C LEU A 31 -3.19 -8.99 -16.73
N GLY A 32 -4.39 -8.63 -16.28
CA GLY A 32 -5.66 -8.99 -16.91
C GLY A 32 -6.22 -10.36 -16.49
N PRO A 33 -7.44 -10.70 -16.96
CA PRO A 33 -8.17 -11.90 -16.51
C PRO A 33 -7.45 -13.22 -16.85
N LYS A 34 -6.66 -13.24 -17.94
CA LYS A 34 -5.84 -14.39 -18.32
C LYS A 34 -4.35 -14.20 -17.95
N GLY A 35 -4.04 -13.24 -17.04
CA GLY A 35 -2.73 -13.07 -16.44
C GLY A 35 -2.30 -14.31 -15.65
N ARG A 36 -0.99 -14.57 -15.60
CA ARG A 36 -0.39 -15.77 -15.01
C ARG A 36 0.33 -15.47 -13.71
N ASN A 37 0.49 -16.50 -12.88
CA ASN A 37 1.23 -16.41 -11.63
C ASN A 37 2.73 -16.27 -11.88
N VAL A 38 3.41 -15.59 -10.95
CA VAL A 38 4.86 -15.57 -10.80
C VAL A 38 5.23 -16.33 -9.53
N VAL A 39 6.28 -17.14 -9.61
CA VAL A 39 6.80 -17.89 -8.46
C VAL A 39 8.02 -17.15 -7.94
N LEU A 40 8.01 -16.82 -6.65
CA LEU A 40 9.07 -16.10 -5.95
C LEU A 40 9.79 -17.04 -4.98
N GLU A 41 11.11 -17.08 -5.06
CA GLU A 41 11.94 -17.82 -4.12
C GLU A 41 11.86 -17.17 -2.72
N ARG A 42 11.88 -17.99 -1.69
CA ARG A 42 12.03 -17.54 -0.30
C ARG A 42 13.30 -18.10 0.29
N SER A 43 13.98 -17.31 1.11
CA SER A 43 15.19 -17.76 1.82
C SER A 43 14.91 -18.95 2.75
N PHE A 44 13.69 -19.06 3.26
CA PHE A 44 13.20 -20.16 4.10
C PHE A 44 11.74 -20.44 3.78
N GLY A 45 11.37 -21.73 3.72
CA GLY A 45 10.00 -22.19 3.47
C GLY A 45 9.68 -22.44 1.99
N ALA A 46 8.40 -22.61 1.69
CA ALA A 46 7.92 -22.84 0.32
C ALA A 46 7.98 -21.55 -0.51
N PRO A 47 8.21 -21.66 -1.84
CA PRO A 47 8.10 -20.51 -2.74
C PRO A 47 6.73 -19.82 -2.65
N THR A 48 6.70 -18.51 -2.80
CA THR A 48 5.45 -17.76 -2.88
C THR A 48 4.97 -17.72 -4.31
N VAL A 49 3.67 -17.99 -4.52
CA VAL A 49 3.00 -17.87 -5.82
C VAL A 49 2.10 -16.64 -5.74
N THR A 50 2.24 -15.71 -6.67
CA THR A 50 1.48 -14.45 -6.64
C THR A 50 1.16 -13.94 -8.04
N LYS A 51 0.09 -13.15 -8.14
CA LYS A 51 -0.24 -12.28 -9.29
C LYS A 51 -0.09 -10.79 -8.95
N ASP A 52 0.19 -10.45 -7.69
CA ASP A 52 0.37 -9.06 -7.30
C ASP A 52 1.67 -8.48 -7.87
N GLY A 53 1.51 -7.41 -8.66
CA GLY A 53 2.61 -6.77 -9.37
C GLY A 53 3.63 -6.11 -8.45
N VAL A 54 3.22 -5.55 -7.31
CA VAL A 54 4.16 -4.91 -6.37
C VAL A 54 4.99 -5.95 -5.63
N SER A 55 4.42 -7.10 -5.27
CA SER A 55 5.15 -8.21 -4.66
C SER A 55 6.22 -8.76 -5.60
N VAL A 56 5.87 -8.94 -6.89
CA VAL A 56 6.85 -9.35 -7.91
C VAL A 56 7.94 -8.31 -8.06
N ALA A 57 7.58 -7.02 -8.16
CA ALA A 57 8.55 -5.95 -8.34
C ALA A 57 9.52 -5.83 -7.16
N LYS A 58 9.04 -6.01 -5.92
CA LYS A 58 9.86 -5.92 -4.70
C LYS A 58 10.95 -6.97 -4.61
N GLU A 59 10.73 -8.16 -5.14
CA GLU A 59 11.69 -9.27 -5.09
C GLU A 59 12.78 -9.19 -6.18
N ILE A 60 12.59 -8.34 -7.20
CA ILE A 60 13.58 -8.25 -8.29
C ILE A 60 14.74 -7.36 -7.88
N GLU A 61 15.93 -7.98 -7.84
CA GLU A 61 17.22 -7.34 -7.66
C GLU A 61 18.21 -7.90 -8.69
N LEU A 62 18.89 -7.01 -9.42
CA LEU A 62 19.77 -7.40 -10.52
C LEU A 62 21.24 -7.32 -10.09
N LYS A 63 22.05 -8.26 -10.58
CA LYS A 63 23.50 -8.30 -10.29
C LYS A 63 24.24 -7.09 -10.86
N ASP A 64 23.90 -6.68 -12.07
CA ASP A 64 24.44 -5.46 -12.66
C ASP A 64 23.84 -4.23 -11.97
N LYS A 65 24.67 -3.45 -11.29
CA LYS A 65 24.22 -2.30 -10.48
C LYS A 65 23.55 -1.22 -11.30
N LEU A 66 23.95 -1.02 -12.54
CA LEU A 66 23.40 0.00 -13.43
C LEU A 66 22.04 -0.43 -13.97
N GLN A 67 21.90 -1.68 -14.39
CA GLN A 67 20.59 -2.26 -14.72
C GLN A 67 19.68 -2.25 -13.51
N ASN A 68 20.22 -2.58 -12.33
CA ASN A 68 19.45 -2.58 -11.08
C ASN A 68 18.90 -1.19 -10.75
N MET A 69 19.65 -0.10 -11.00
CA MET A 69 19.12 1.25 -10.81
C MET A 69 17.88 1.51 -11.68
N GLY A 70 17.86 1.06 -12.94
CA GLY A 70 16.67 1.13 -13.79
C GLY A 70 15.49 0.31 -13.26
N ALA A 71 15.77 -0.91 -12.79
CA ALA A 71 14.76 -1.76 -12.15
C ALA A 71 14.20 -1.12 -10.87
N GLN A 72 15.06 -0.55 -10.00
CA GLN A 72 14.63 0.12 -8.77
C GLN A 72 13.74 1.35 -9.03
N MET A 73 13.99 2.12 -10.09
CA MET A 73 13.11 3.23 -10.46
C MET A 73 11.70 2.75 -10.83
N VAL A 74 11.56 1.66 -11.57
CA VAL A 74 10.23 1.09 -11.88
C VAL A 74 9.60 0.42 -10.64
N LYS A 75 10.40 -0.19 -9.78
CA LYS A 75 9.95 -0.68 -8.47
C LYS A 75 9.33 0.43 -7.64
N GLU A 76 9.92 1.64 -7.66
CA GLU A 76 9.34 2.82 -7.00
C GLU A 76 7.98 3.21 -7.60
N VAL A 77 7.79 3.10 -8.93
CA VAL A 77 6.48 3.34 -9.57
C VAL A 77 5.42 2.38 -8.99
N ALA A 78 5.72 1.08 -8.92
CA ALA A 78 4.80 0.09 -8.38
C ALA A 78 4.50 0.34 -6.90
N SER A 79 5.52 0.62 -6.08
CA SER A 79 5.38 0.89 -4.65
C SER A 79 4.55 2.14 -4.38
N LYS A 80 4.83 3.26 -5.06
CA LYS A 80 4.06 4.49 -4.92
C LYS A 80 2.60 4.34 -5.37
N THR A 81 2.35 3.52 -6.38
CA THR A 81 0.99 3.27 -6.84
C THR A 81 0.22 2.43 -5.80
N SER A 82 0.86 1.43 -5.20
CA SER A 82 0.32 0.69 -4.07
C SER A 82 0.01 1.60 -2.88
N ASP A 83 0.96 2.47 -2.48
CA ASP A 83 0.79 3.39 -1.34
C ASP A 83 -0.38 4.37 -1.55
N ASN A 84 -0.56 4.89 -2.78
CA ASN A 84 -1.51 5.97 -3.07
C ASN A 84 -2.92 5.44 -3.41
N ALA A 85 -3.01 4.29 -4.05
CA ALA A 85 -4.28 3.75 -4.58
C ALA A 85 -4.56 2.31 -4.16
N GLY A 86 -3.59 1.61 -3.59
CA GLY A 86 -3.69 0.24 -3.10
C GLY A 86 -3.80 -0.83 -4.19
N ASP A 87 -3.95 -0.43 -5.45
CA ASP A 87 -4.08 -1.30 -6.63
C ASP A 87 -3.48 -0.62 -7.87
N GLY A 88 -3.46 -1.31 -9.02
CA GLY A 88 -2.97 -0.78 -10.31
C GLY A 88 -1.45 -0.80 -10.47
N THR A 89 -0.73 -1.51 -9.64
CA THR A 89 0.74 -1.61 -9.62
C THR A 89 1.30 -2.18 -10.93
N THR A 90 0.66 -3.22 -11.47
CA THR A 90 1.01 -3.82 -12.76
C THR A 90 0.75 -2.85 -13.91
N THR A 91 -0.39 -2.17 -13.93
CA THR A 91 -0.74 -1.16 -14.94
C THR A 91 0.27 -0.01 -14.94
N ALA A 92 0.66 0.50 -13.75
CA ALA A 92 1.66 1.55 -13.61
C ALA A 92 3.04 1.11 -14.14
N THR A 93 3.45 -0.12 -13.85
CA THR A 93 4.70 -0.72 -14.35
C THR A 93 4.72 -0.83 -15.87
N VAL A 94 3.62 -1.29 -16.47
CA VAL A 94 3.47 -1.40 -17.94
C VAL A 94 3.49 -0.02 -18.60
N LEU A 95 2.81 0.97 -18.02
CA LEU A 95 2.83 2.35 -18.50
C LEU A 95 4.24 2.95 -18.41
N ALA A 96 4.94 2.75 -17.30
CA ALA A 96 6.30 3.23 -17.12
C ALA A 96 7.26 2.64 -18.17
N GLN A 97 7.21 1.33 -18.38
CA GLN A 97 7.98 0.67 -19.43
C GLN A 97 7.68 1.26 -20.83
N ALA A 98 6.40 1.46 -21.14
CA ALA A 98 5.99 1.98 -22.44
C ALA A 98 6.49 3.41 -22.65
N ILE A 99 6.36 4.29 -21.65
CA ILE A 99 6.83 5.68 -21.69
C ILE A 99 8.35 5.72 -21.85
N VAL A 100 9.10 4.94 -21.07
CA VAL A 100 10.57 4.89 -21.16
C VAL A 100 11.01 4.39 -22.53
N ARG A 101 10.47 3.27 -23.01
CA ARG A 101 10.84 2.67 -24.30
C ARG A 101 10.55 3.59 -25.48
N GLU A 102 9.38 4.23 -25.51
CA GLU A 102 9.05 5.17 -26.58
C GLU A 102 9.85 6.46 -26.44
N GLY A 103 10.01 6.99 -25.22
CA GLY A 103 10.75 8.23 -24.97
C GLY A 103 12.23 8.14 -25.32
N MET A 104 12.88 7.02 -25.02
CA MET A 104 14.30 6.82 -25.36
C MET A 104 14.57 6.85 -26.87
N LYS A 105 13.59 6.50 -27.71
CA LYS A 105 13.72 6.65 -29.17
C LYS A 105 13.84 8.12 -29.58
N TYR A 106 13.06 8.99 -28.94
CA TYR A 106 13.12 10.44 -29.23
C TYR A 106 14.39 11.08 -28.68
N VAL A 107 14.85 10.67 -27.50
CA VAL A 107 16.13 11.11 -26.92
C VAL A 107 17.29 10.67 -27.80
N ALA A 108 17.29 9.42 -28.28
CA ALA A 108 18.31 8.92 -29.24
C ALA A 108 18.27 9.63 -30.58
N ALA A 109 17.10 10.12 -31.00
CA ALA A 109 16.95 10.94 -32.21
C ALA A 109 17.39 12.41 -32.02
N GLY A 110 17.90 12.78 -30.83
CA GLY A 110 18.44 14.12 -30.55
C GLY A 110 17.43 15.15 -30.08
N MET A 111 16.20 14.74 -29.71
CA MET A 111 15.22 15.66 -29.13
C MET A 111 15.62 16.05 -27.71
N ASN A 112 15.27 17.26 -27.30
CA ASN A 112 15.56 17.77 -25.96
C ASN A 112 14.77 17.03 -24.89
N PRO A 113 15.43 16.28 -23.96
CA PRO A 113 14.74 15.49 -22.95
C PRO A 113 13.88 16.34 -22.00
N MET A 114 14.29 17.58 -21.70
CA MET A 114 13.53 18.47 -20.83
C MET A 114 12.24 18.95 -21.47
N ASP A 115 12.24 19.19 -22.79
CA ASP A 115 11.03 19.55 -23.53
C ASP A 115 10.13 18.33 -23.76
N LEU A 116 10.70 17.15 -24.01
CA LEU A 116 9.93 15.88 -23.98
C LEU A 116 9.19 15.73 -22.66
N LYS A 117 9.87 15.95 -21.50
CA LYS A 117 9.26 15.91 -20.18
C LYS A 117 8.10 16.91 -20.06
N ARG A 118 8.28 18.16 -20.47
CA ARG A 118 7.20 19.17 -20.44
C ARG A 118 5.99 18.73 -21.27
N GLY A 119 6.23 18.10 -22.42
CA GLY A 119 5.18 17.52 -23.26
C GLY A 119 4.45 16.36 -22.57
N ILE A 120 5.19 15.47 -21.91
CA ILE A 120 4.63 14.38 -21.09
C ILE A 120 3.73 14.96 -19.98
N ASP A 121 4.22 15.94 -19.22
CA ASP A 121 3.47 16.56 -18.12
C ASP A 121 2.15 17.21 -18.61
N LYS A 122 2.18 17.90 -19.76
CA LYS A 122 0.98 18.47 -20.40
C LYS A 122 -0.03 17.36 -20.77
N ALA A 123 0.44 16.30 -21.42
CA ALA A 123 -0.44 15.19 -21.82
C ALA A 123 -1.08 14.49 -20.62
N VAL A 124 -0.29 14.18 -19.60
CA VAL A 124 -0.79 13.51 -18.37
C VAL A 124 -1.83 14.37 -17.65
N THR A 125 -1.57 15.68 -17.52
CA THR A 125 -2.54 16.61 -16.90
C THR A 125 -3.88 16.58 -17.62
N ALA A 126 -3.88 16.62 -18.93
CA ALA A 126 -5.09 16.59 -19.72
C ALA A 126 -5.79 15.22 -19.69
N LEU A 127 -5.03 14.12 -19.79
CA LEU A 127 -5.60 12.77 -19.68
C LEU A 127 -6.26 12.54 -18.31
N VAL A 128 -5.64 13.00 -17.22
CA VAL A 128 -6.22 12.92 -15.88
C VAL A 128 -7.52 13.74 -15.77
N ALA A 129 -7.56 14.93 -16.39
CA ALA A 129 -8.77 15.74 -16.43
C ALA A 129 -9.90 15.02 -17.19
N GLU A 130 -9.61 14.37 -18.31
CA GLU A 130 -10.60 13.60 -19.07
C GLU A 130 -11.05 12.34 -18.33
N LEU A 131 -10.15 11.62 -17.64
CA LEU A 131 -10.52 10.49 -16.78
C LEU A 131 -11.49 10.92 -15.66
N LYS A 132 -11.23 12.06 -15.01
CA LYS A 132 -12.12 12.61 -13.98
C LYS A 132 -13.49 13.00 -14.55
N LYS A 133 -13.57 13.54 -15.75
CA LYS A 133 -14.85 13.85 -16.41
C LYS A 133 -15.63 12.58 -16.79
N ALA A 134 -14.94 11.52 -17.20
CA ALA A 134 -15.55 10.25 -17.54
C ALA A 134 -15.94 9.42 -16.31
N SER A 135 -15.47 9.80 -15.12
CA SER A 135 -15.75 9.09 -13.88
C SER A 135 -17.23 9.15 -13.51
N LYS A 136 -17.78 7.98 -13.16
CA LYS A 136 -19.13 7.80 -12.62
C LYS A 136 -19.03 7.48 -11.13
N ALA A 137 -19.76 8.20 -10.29
CA ALA A 137 -19.81 7.91 -8.85
C ALA A 137 -20.35 6.50 -8.60
N THR A 138 -19.71 5.77 -7.69
CA THR A 138 -20.12 4.43 -7.25
C THR A 138 -21.22 4.57 -6.20
N THR A 139 -22.45 4.18 -6.54
CA THR A 139 -23.62 4.39 -5.69
C THR A 139 -24.25 3.11 -5.18
N THR A 140 -24.05 1.98 -5.84
CA THR A 140 -24.72 0.71 -5.54
C THR A 140 -23.73 -0.36 -5.04
N SER A 141 -24.20 -1.25 -4.16
CA SER A 141 -23.44 -2.44 -3.71
C SER A 141 -23.07 -3.34 -4.88
N LYS A 142 -23.89 -3.38 -5.95
CA LYS A 142 -23.59 -4.13 -7.16
C LYS A 142 -22.32 -3.60 -7.86
N GLU A 143 -22.19 -2.28 -8.00
CA GLU A 143 -20.97 -1.67 -8.60
C GLU A 143 -19.75 -1.92 -7.74
N ILE A 144 -19.88 -1.88 -6.40
CA ILE A 144 -18.81 -2.24 -5.45
C ILE A 144 -18.40 -3.70 -5.65
N ALA A 145 -19.36 -4.63 -5.69
CA ALA A 145 -19.11 -6.04 -5.93
C ALA A 145 -18.39 -6.28 -7.27
N GLN A 146 -18.79 -5.58 -8.34
CA GLN A 146 -18.15 -5.67 -9.65
C GLN A 146 -16.71 -5.20 -9.63
N VAL A 147 -16.40 -4.06 -8.98
CA VAL A 147 -15.02 -3.58 -8.82
C VAL A 147 -14.20 -4.60 -8.04
N GLY A 148 -14.72 -5.09 -6.91
CA GLY A 148 -14.04 -6.11 -6.10
C GLY A 148 -13.78 -7.39 -6.88
N THR A 149 -14.76 -7.84 -7.67
CA THR A 149 -14.63 -9.03 -8.53
C THR A 149 -13.53 -8.85 -9.57
N ILE A 150 -13.47 -7.70 -10.26
CA ILE A 150 -12.44 -7.45 -11.28
C ILE A 150 -11.04 -7.40 -10.66
N SER A 151 -10.88 -6.67 -9.57
CA SER A 151 -9.60 -6.58 -8.86
C SER A 151 -9.18 -7.94 -8.28
N ALA A 152 -10.14 -8.77 -7.87
CA ALA A 152 -9.90 -10.15 -7.41
C ALA A 152 -9.73 -11.16 -8.54
N ASN A 153 -9.34 -10.77 -9.76
CA ASN A 153 -9.19 -11.67 -10.92
C ASN A 153 -10.45 -12.45 -11.30
N SER A 154 -11.60 -11.78 -11.30
CA SER A 154 -12.93 -12.32 -11.60
C SER A 154 -13.48 -13.32 -10.56
N ASP A 155 -13.03 -13.22 -9.31
CA ASP A 155 -13.56 -13.97 -8.18
C ASP A 155 -14.81 -13.25 -7.62
N LEU A 156 -15.99 -13.82 -7.93
CA LEU A 156 -17.27 -13.24 -7.52
C LEU A 156 -17.46 -13.27 -6.00
N ASP A 157 -17.03 -14.33 -5.33
CA ASP A 157 -17.19 -14.48 -3.88
C ASP A 157 -16.45 -13.36 -3.13
N VAL A 158 -15.27 -12.98 -3.62
CA VAL A 158 -14.50 -11.87 -3.05
C VAL A 158 -15.20 -10.53 -3.27
N GLY A 159 -15.75 -10.30 -4.46
CA GLY A 159 -16.50 -9.06 -4.74
C GLY A 159 -17.74 -8.93 -3.86
N GLU A 160 -18.51 -10.00 -3.71
CA GLU A 160 -19.75 -10.03 -2.91
C GLU A 160 -19.48 -9.87 -1.42
N ILE A 161 -18.44 -10.51 -0.86
CA ILE A 161 -18.11 -10.38 0.57
C ILE A 161 -17.64 -8.98 0.92
N ILE A 162 -16.88 -8.31 0.02
CA ILE A 162 -16.45 -6.92 0.21
C ILE A 162 -17.65 -5.96 0.15
N ALA A 163 -18.56 -6.12 -0.81
CA ALA A 163 -19.76 -5.32 -0.90
C ALA A 163 -20.64 -5.50 0.35
N SER A 164 -20.83 -6.74 0.80
CA SER A 164 -21.56 -7.04 2.03
C SER A 164 -20.89 -6.45 3.28
N ALA A 165 -19.56 -6.42 3.33
CA ALA A 165 -18.82 -5.78 4.41
C ALA A 165 -19.06 -4.26 4.41
N MET A 166 -18.97 -3.60 3.24
CA MET A 166 -19.23 -2.17 3.11
C MET A 166 -20.69 -1.79 3.43
N ASP A 167 -21.65 -2.64 3.10
CA ASP A 167 -23.06 -2.41 3.45
C ASP A 167 -23.29 -2.45 4.96
N LYS A 168 -22.56 -3.32 5.69
CA LYS A 168 -22.67 -3.46 7.15
C LYS A 168 -22.01 -2.33 7.92
N VAL A 169 -20.78 -1.92 7.53
CA VAL A 169 -20.01 -0.91 8.28
C VAL A 169 -20.06 0.48 7.64
N GLY A 170 -20.70 0.61 6.49
CA GLY A 170 -20.75 1.85 5.71
C GLY A 170 -19.55 1.99 4.77
N LYS A 171 -19.67 2.92 3.82
CA LYS A 171 -18.65 3.13 2.76
C LYS A 171 -17.28 3.57 3.31
N GLU A 172 -17.27 4.27 4.42
CA GLU A 172 -16.07 4.72 5.13
C GLU A 172 -15.71 3.82 6.33
N GLY A 173 -16.45 2.73 6.50
CA GLY A 173 -16.26 1.79 7.59
C GLY A 173 -14.94 1.03 7.47
N VAL A 174 -14.46 0.56 8.61
CA VAL A 174 -13.21 -0.21 8.68
C VAL A 174 -13.46 -1.65 8.30
N ILE A 175 -12.71 -2.14 7.33
CA ILE A 175 -12.72 -3.54 6.91
C ILE A 175 -11.28 -4.06 6.99
N THR A 176 -11.10 -5.18 7.69
CA THR A 176 -9.81 -5.87 7.84
C THR A 176 -9.88 -7.27 7.25
N VAL A 177 -8.74 -7.83 6.89
CA VAL A 177 -8.63 -9.17 6.30
C VAL A 177 -7.75 -10.03 7.19
N GLU A 178 -8.30 -11.13 7.68
CA GLU A 178 -7.61 -12.08 8.57
C GLU A 178 -7.59 -13.49 7.97
N ASP A 179 -6.70 -14.33 8.50
CA ASP A 179 -6.66 -15.73 8.16
C ASP A 179 -7.87 -16.44 8.80
N GLY A 180 -8.68 -17.10 7.99
CA GLY A 180 -9.80 -17.92 8.43
C GLY A 180 -9.34 -19.31 8.88
N LYS A 181 -10.25 -20.04 9.54
CA LYS A 181 -10.04 -21.42 9.96
C LYS A 181 -10.83 -22.42 9.12
N SER A 182 -11.71 -21.92 8.24
CA SER A 182 -12.56 -22.71 7.35
C SER A 182 -12.00 -22.70 5.92
N LEU A 183 -12.61 -23.49 5.03
CA LEU A 183 -12.29 -23.47 3.59
C LEU A 183 -12.96 -22.29 2.85
N ASN A 184 -14.04 -21.76 3.43
CA ASN A 184 -14.81 -20.67 2.83
C ASN A 184 -14.45 -19.34 3.50
N ASN A 185 -14.65 -18.25 2.76
CA ASN A 185 -14.54 -16.91 3.30
C ASN A 185 -15.73 -16.63 4.22
N GLU A 186 -15.48 -15.95 5.34
CA GLU A 186 -16.48 -15.57 6.34
C GLU A 186 -16.40 -14.07 6.62
N LEU A 187 -17.54 -13.45 6.94
CA LEU A 187 -17.64 -12.05 7.30
C LEU A 187 -18.22 -11.88 8.69
N ASP A 188 -17.40 -11.39 9.60
CA ASP A 188 -17.81 -10.99 10.93
C ASP A 188 -17.83 -9.46 11.05
N VAL A 189 -18.76 -8.94 11.87
CA VAL A 189 -18.73 -7.53 12.29
C VAL A 189 -18.56 -7.50 13.79
N VAL A 190 -17.53 -6.81 14.24
CA VAL A 190 -17.13 -6.72 15.64
C VAL A 190 -17.02 -5.27 16.10
N GLU A 191 -17.09 -5.06 17.41
CA GLU A 191 -16.84 -3.74 17.99
C GLU A 191 -15.40 -3.31 17.72
N GLY A 192 -15.21 -2.09 17.25
CA GLY A 192 -13.87 -1.60 16.92
C GLY A 192 -13.90 -0.22 16.31
N MET A 193 -12.72 0.36 16.15
CA MET A 193 -12.56 1.66 15.48
C MET A 193 -11.17 1.83 14.89
N GLN A 194 -11.07 2.74 13.92
CA GLN A 194 -9.79 3.21 13.38
C GLN A 194 -9.63 4.71 13.60
N PHE A 195 -8.40 5.14 13.87
CA PHE A 195 -8.05 6.55 13.95
C PHE A 195 -6.72 6.85 13.23
N ASP A 196 -6.56 8.09 12.79
CA ASP A 196 -5.46 8.54 11.94
C ASP A 196 -4.22 8.89 12.77
N ARG A 197 -3.58 7.89 13.34
CA ARG A 197 -2.27 7.97 14.00
C ARG A 197 -1.58 6.62 13.86
N GLY A 198 -0.36 6.61 13.34
CA GLY A 198 0.45 5.41 13.22
C GLY A 198 1.50 5.28 14.32
N TYR A 199 2.37 4.30 14.17
CA TYR A 199 3.45 4.05 15.14
C TYR A 199 4.45 5.23 15.19
N LEU A 200 4.95 5.50 16.41
CA LEU A 200 5.96 6.56 16.64
C LEU A 200 7.37 6.16 16.21
N SER A 201 7.61 4.88 15.96
CA SER A 201 8.90 4.38 15.50
C SER A 201 8.75 3.18 14.58
N PRO A 202 9.46 3.14 13.42
CA PRO A 202 9.48 1.97 12.54
C PRO A 202 9.99 0.69 13.20
N TYR A 203 10.74 0.80 14.29
CA TYR A 203 11.25 -0.34 15.05
C TYR A 203 10.16 -1.11 15.81
N PHE A 204 8.94 -0.61 15.86
CA PHE A 204 7.79 -1.34 16.37
C PHE A 204 7.18 -2.31 15.35
N ILE A 205 7.56 -2.24 14.08
CA ILE A 205 7.05 -3.10 13.01
C ILE A 205 7.45 -4.55 13.31
N ASN A 206 6.45 -5.43 13.35
CA ASN A 206 6.63 -6.88 13.47
C ASN A 206 6.09 -7.64 12.25
N ASN A 207 5.44 -6.94 11.33
CA ASN A 207 5.02 -7.45 10.03
C ASN A 207 5.67 -6.60 8.91
N PRO A 208 6.86 -7.00 8.42
CA PRO A 208 7.58 -6.24 7.39
C PRO A 208 6.85 -6.18 6.04
N GLU A 209 6.05 -7.20 5.71
CA GLU A 209 5.31 -7.26 4.44
C GLU A 209 4.27 -6.14 4.35
N LYS A 210 3.53 -5.89 5.45
CA LYS A 210 2.52 -4.84 5.55
C LYS A 210 3.05 -3.51 6.12
N GLN A 211 4.33 -3.46 6.51
CA GLN A 211 4.92 -2.31 7.21
C GLN A 211 4.07 -1.89 8.43
N SER A 212 3.58 -2.86 9.19
CA SER A 212 2.67 -2.65 10.32
C SER A 212 3.13 -3.40 11.57
N ALA A 213 2.61 -2.98 12.73
CA ALA A 213 2.73 -3.69 13.98
C ALA A 213 1.38 -4.32 14.34
N ILE A 214 1.35 -5.64 14.53
CA ILE A 214 0.16 -6.41 14.87
C ILE A 214 0.31 -6.91 16.31
N LEU A 215 -0.65 -6.57 17.16
CA LEU A 215 -0.71 -6.99 18.55
C LEU A 215 -1.94 -7.85 18.77
N ASP A 216 -1.77 -9.11 19.14
CA ASP A 216 -2.85 -10.03 19.48
C ASP A 216 -3.09 -10.03 20.98
N ASN A 217 -4.34 -9.84 21.39
CA ASN A 217 -4.79 -9.71 22.79
C ASN A 217 -4.01 -8.66 23.59
N PRO A 218 -3.79 -7.45 23.07
CA PRO A 218 -3.03 -6.43 23.77
C PRO A 218 -3.79 -5.84 24.94
N PHE A 219 -3.03 -5.32 25.91
CA PHE A 219 -3.48 -4.26 26.78
C PHE A 219 -3.39 -2.91 26.07
N VAL A 220 -4.26 -1.97 26.45
CA VAL A 220 -4.31 -0.62 25.89
C VAL A 220 -4.17 0.39 27.03
N LEU A 221 -3.07 1.13 27.06
CA LEU A 221 -2.84 2.23 27.99
C LEU A 221 -3.23 3.55 27.31
N LEU A 222 -4.14 4.29 27.94
CA LEU A 222 -4.63 5.58 27.47
C LEU A 222 -4.16 6.67 28.42
N TYR A 223 -3.37 7.61 27.93
CA TYR A 223 -2.84 8.70 28.74
C TYR A 223 -3.04 10.06 28.07
N ASP A 224 -3.55 11.04 28.79
CA ASP A 224 -3.93 12.35 28.26
C ASP A 224 -2.76 13.33 28.08
N LYS A 225 -1.58 13.00 28.62
CA LYS A 225 -0.37 13.85 28.56
C LYS A 225 0.77 13.16 27.80
N LYS A 226 1.90 13.85 27.75
CA LYS A 226 3.15 13.33 27.17
C LYS A 226 3.84 12.36 28.13
N VAL A 227 4.47 11.33 27.54
CA VAL A 227 5.33 10.38 28.22
C VAL A 227 6.77 10.61 27.78
N SER A 228 7.58 11.24 28.60
CA SER A 228 9.01 11.47 28.34
C SER A 228 9.93 10.72 29.30
N ASN A 229 9.45 10.43 30.51
CA ASN A 229 10.22 9.72 31.53
C ASN A 229 9.76 8.25 31.60
N ILE A 230 10.68 7.32 31.37
CA ILE A 230 10.36 5.89 31.40
C ILE A 230 10.01 5.39 32.82
N ARG A 231 10.50 6.05 33.86
CA ARG A 231 10.28 5.62 35.26
C ARG A 231 8.80 5.58 35.62
N ASP A 232 8.02 6.50 35.08
CA ASP A 232 6.58 6.60 35.34
C ASP A 232 5.80 5.40 34.74
N LEU A 233 6.36 4.79 33.67
CA LEU A 233 5.81 3.61 33.01
C LEU A 233 6.30 2.27 33.60
N LEU A 234 7.41 2.25 34.35
CA LEU A 234 8.05 1.01 34.78
C LEU A 234 7.08 0.05 35.50
N PRO A 235 6.25 0.49 36.46
CA PRO A 235 5.32 -0.42 37.14
C PRO A 235 4.34 -1.10 36.17
N THR A 236 3.82 -0.35 35.21
CA THR A 236 2.90 -0.84 34.18
C THR A 236 3.60 -1.82 33.24
N LEU A 237 4.81 -1.47 32.77
CA LEU A 237 5.58 -2.33 31.87
C LEU A 237 5.97 -3.67 32.54
N GLU A 238 6.36 -3.64 33.81
CA GLU A 238 6.64 -4.86 34.57
C GLU A 238 5.40 -5.74 34.75
N ALA A 239 4.23 -5.13 35.04
CA ALA A 239 2.99 -5.86 35.17
C ALA A 239 2.56 -6.51 33.83
N VAL A 240 2.68 -5.78 32.73
CA VAL A 240 2.38 -6.26 31.37
C VAL A 240 3.36 -7.37 30.95
N ALA A 241 4.66 -7.21 31.23
CA ALA A 241 5.67 -8.23 30.96
C ALA A 241 5.39 -9.54 31.73
N LYS A 242 5.03 -9.44 33.02
CA LYS A 242 4.61 -10.60 33.82
C LYS A 242 3.35 -11.29 33.28
N ALA A 243 2.42 -10.52 32.73
CA ALA A 243 1.22 -11.06 32.09
C ALA A 243 1.49 -11.72 30.72
N GLY A 244 2.66 -11.48 30.11
CA GLY A 244 3.07 -12.05 28.83
C GLY A 244 2.25 -11.56 27.64
N ARG A 245 1.54 -10.44 27.77
CA ARG A 245 0.68 -9.86 26.74
C ARG A 245 1.31 -8.61 26.11
N PRO A 246 1.01 -8.30 24.84
CA PRO A 246 1.43 -7.05 24.22
C PRO A 246 0.78 -5.82 24.87
N LEU A 247 1.38 -4.64 24.66
CA LEU A 247 0.87 -3.36 25.12
C LEU A 247 0.82 -2.35 23.97
N LEU A 248 -0.34 -1.73 23.77
CA LEU A 248 -0.50 -0.51 23.01
C LEU A 248 -0.50 0.69 23.96
N ILE A 249 0.34 1.68 23.71
CA ILE A 249 0.36 2.94 24.44
C ILE A 249 -0.20 4.03 23.52
N ILE A 250 -1.28 4.67 23.94
CA ILE A 250 -1.89 5.82 23.28
C ILE A 250 -1.75 7.01 24.21
N ALA A 251 -0.87 7.95 23.87
CA ALA A 251 -0.61 9.13 24.68
C ALA A 251 -0.59 10.40 23.82
N GLU A 252 -0.64 11.59 24.46
CA GLU A 252 -0.46 12.83 23.70
C GLU A 252 0.82 12.79 22.86
N GLU A 253 1.90 12.30 23.45
CA GLU A 253 3.17 12.01 22.78
C GLU A 253 3.98 11.02 23.63
N VAL A 254 4.81 10.19 22.99
CA VAL A 254 5.83 9.41 23.67
C VAL A 254 7.16 9.80 23.05
N GLU A 255 8.05 10.38 23.83
CA GLU A 255 9.27 11.00 23.32
C GLU A 255 10.49 10.75 24.23
N GLY A 256 11.68 11.15 23.77
CA GLY A 256 12.90 11.13 24.56
C GLY A 256 13.32 9.74 25.06
N GLU A 257 13.66 9.65 26.35
CA GLU A 257 14.13 8.44 27.01
C GLU A 257 13.05 7.34 27.02
N ALA A 258 11.79 7.72 27.18
CA ALA A 258 10.67 6.76 27.20
C ALA A 258 10.57 6.01 25.86
N LEU A 259 10.51 6.74 24.73
CA LEU A 259 10.43 6.14 23.41
C LEU A 259 11.66 5.27 23.10
N ALA A 260 12.86 5.78 23.38
CA ALA A 260 14.11 5.04 23.14
C ALA A 260 14.15 3.72 23.92
N THR A 261 13.72 3.73 25.16
CA THR A 261 13.69 2.52 26.02
C THR A 261 12.66 1.51 25.53
N LEU A 262 11.45 1.96 25.12
CA LEU A 262 10.43 1.08 24.54
C LEU A 262 10.95 0.41 23.27
N VAL A 263 11.57 1.17 22.37
CA VAL A 263 12.18 0.65 21.13
C VAL A 263 13.25 -0.40 21.41
N VAL A 264 14.21 -0.10 22.33
CA VAL A 264 15.29 -1.04 22.66
C VAL A 264 14.72 -2.33 23.25
N ASN A 265 13.72 -2.27 24.12
CA ASN A 265 13.12 -3.47 24.70
C ASN A 265 12.29 -4.27 23.68
N THR A 266 11.66 -3.62 22.71
CA THR A 266 10.99 -4.28 21.59
C THR A 266 12.00 -5.02 20.70
N ILE A 267 13.11 -4.37 20.30
CA ILE A 267 14.17 -4.98 19.49
C ILE A 267 14.78 -6.20 20.21
N ARG A 268 14.96 -6.11 21.52
CA ARG A 268 15.48 -7.22 22.34
C ARG A 268 14.47 -8.34 22.60
N GLY A 269 13.21 -8.16 22.17
CA GLY A 269 12.16 -9.14 22.40
C GLY A 269 11.70 -9.27 23.87
N ILE A 270 12.08 -8.34 24.74
CA ILE A 270 11.72 -8.33 26.16
C ILE A 270 10.26 -7.90 26.34
N LEU A 271 9.82 -6.90 25.57
CA LEU A 271 8.46 -6.37 25.54
C LEU A 271 7.92 -6.39 24.13
N LYS A 272 6.64 -6.70 23.99
CA LYS A 272 5.87 -6.49 22.76
C LYS A 272 5.04 -5.22 22.95
N VAL A 273 5.61 -4.06 22.62
CA VAL A 273 4.97 -2.77 22.84
C VAL A 273 4.96 -1.94 21.57
N VAL A 274 3.88 -1.19 21.39
CA VAL A 274 3.77 -0.17 20.34
C VAL A 274 3.27 1.11 20.98
N ALA A 275 3.86 2.24 20.61
CA ALA A 275 3.43 3.54 21.04
C ALA A 275 2.90 4.35 19.84
N VAL A 276 1.76 4.98 20.02
CA VAL A 276 1.09 5.84 19.03
C VAL A 276 0.67 7.15 19.69
N LYS A 277 0.54 8.17 18.86
CA LYS A 277 0.02 9.47 19.29
C LYS A 277 -1.50 9.43 19.42
N ALA A 278 -2.05 10.04 20.47
CA ALA A 278 -3.49 10.15 20.61
C ALA A 278 -4.12 10.98 19.49
N PRO A 279 -5.29 10.57 18.97
CA PRO A 279 -5.98 11.30 17.92
C PRO A 279 -6.57 12.62 18.44
N GLY A 280 -6.64 13.63 17.57
CA GLY A 280 -7.20 14.95 17.90
C GLY A 280 -6.25 15.86 18.69
N PHE A 281 -6.78 17.02 19.10
CA PHE A 281 -6.07 18.04 19.86
C PHE A 281 -7.00 18.63 20.93
N GLY A 282 -6.42 19.06 22.07
CA GLY A 282 -7.18 19.70 23.15
C GLY A 282 -8.33 18.83 23.64
N ASP A 283 -9.52 19.42 23.83
CA ASP A 283 -10.70 18.72 24.35
C ASP A 283 -11.17 17.59 23.42
N ARG A 284 -10.96 17.71 22.11
CA ARG A 284 -11.26 16.63 21.18
C ARG A 284 -10.39 15.39 21.42
N ARG A 285 -9.10 15.59 21.75
CA ARG A 285 -8.21 14.47 22.09
C ARG A 285 -8.72 13.75 23.33
N LYS A 286 -9.12 14.50 24.37
CA LYS A 286 -9.70 13.90 25.58
C LYS A 286 -10.96 13.10 25.28
N ALA A 287 -11.87 13.67 24.49
CA ALA A 287 -13.10 13.01 24.08
C ALA A 287 -12.85 11.74 23.26
N MET A 288 -11.86 11.74 22.37
CA MET A 288 -11.49 10.56 21.57
C MET A 288 -10.77 9.49 22.43
N LEU A 289 -9.95 9.89 23.39
CA LEU A 289 -9.38 8.93 24.36
C LEU A 289 -10.47 8.28 25.21
N GLU A 290 -11.51 9.02 25.64
CA GLU A 290 -12.67 8.46 26.33
C GLU A 290 -13.44 7.48 25.43
N ASP A 291 -13.63 7.79 24.15
CA ASP A 291 -14.28 6.90 23.19
C ASP A 291 -13.51 5.57 23.06
N ILE A 292 -12.17 5.65 23.00
CA ILE A 292 -11.30 4.46 22.96
C ILE A 292 -11.36 3.70 24.30
N ALA A 293 -11.41 4.40 25.43
CA ALA A 293 -11.54 3.79 26.75
C ALA A 293 -12.82 2.97 26.86
N ILE A 294 -13.95 3.53 26.45
CA ILE A 294 -15.24 2.84 26.44
C ILE A 294 -15.21 1.63 25.50
N LEU A 295 -14.65 1.79 24.31
CA LEU A 295 -14.52 0.70 23.34
C LEU A 295 -13.66 -0.46 23.86
N THR A 296 -12.60 -0.16 24.59
CA THR A 296 -11.64 -1.18 25.08
C THR A 296 -11.90 -1.64 26.51
N GLY A 297 -12.89 -1.05 27.19
CA GLY A 297 -13.20 -1.33 28.59
C GLY A 297 -12.14 -0.87 29.57
N GLY A 298 -11.30 0.12 29.17
CA GLY A 298 -10.25 0.71 30.00
C GLY A 298 -10.63 2.07 30.57
N LYS A 299 -9.62 2.75 31.12
CA LYS A 299 -9.75 4.11 31.66
C LYS A 299 -8.72 5.04 31.03
N VAL A 300 -9.10 6.30 30.83
CA VAL A 300 -8.13 7.35 30.49
C VAL A 300 -7.39 7.75 31.77
N ILE A 301 -6.09 7.60 31.75
CA ILE A 301 -5.24 8.03 32.85
C ILE A 301 -5.01 9.54 32.72
N ALA A 302 -5.60 10.30 33.59
CA ALA A 302 -5.53 11.76 33.62
C ALA A 302 -5.28 12.26 35.04
N GLU A 303 -4.31 13.16 35.19
CA GLU A 303 -4.00 13.75 36.51
C GLU A 303 -5.15 14.61 37.04
N GLU A 304 -5.95 15.19 36.14
CA GLU A 304 -7.12 15.99 36.49
C GLU A 304 -8.17 15.22 37.30
N VAL A 305 -8.24 13.88 37.10
CA VAL A 305 -9.11 12.98 37.87
C VAL A 305 -8.36 12.22 38.99
N GLY A 306 -7.13 12.65 39.30
CA GLY A 306 -6.32 12.08 40.38
C GLY A 306 -5.58 10.78 40.04
N MET A 307 -5.50 10.41 38.77
CA MET A 307 -4.78 9.22 38.29
C MET A 307 -3.36 9.61 37.85
N SER A 308 -2.38 8.74 38.15
CA SER A 308 -0.99 8.92 37.70
C SER A 308 -0.47 7.62 37.08
N LEU A 309 0.46 7.73 36.10
CA LEU A 309 1.05 6.57 35.41
C LEU A 309 1.70 5.57 36.38
N GLU A 310 2.33 6.04 37.46
CA GLU A 310 3.01 5.20 38.44
C GLU A 310 2.05 4.27 39.22
N LYS A 311 0.75 4.64 39.29
CA LYS A 311 -0.27 3.90 40.05
C LYS A 311 -1.21 3.06 39.17
N VAL A 312 -0.97 3.04 37.87
CA VAL A 312 -1.77 2.27 36.92
C VAL A 312 -1.64 0.77 37.19
N THR A 313 -2.76 0.10 37.23
CA THR A 313 -2.85 -1.36 37.34
C THR A 313 -3.37 -1.98 36.06
N LEU A 314 -3.20 -3.29 35.87
CA LEU A 314 -3.76 -3.99 34.71
C LEU A 314 -5.29 -3.86 34.59
N ALA A 315 -6.00 -3.61 35.67
CA ALA A 315 -7.45 -3.41 35.69
C ALA A 315 -7.87 -2.04 35.11
N ASP A 316 -6.95 -1.07 35.03
CA ASP A 316 -7.23 0.24 34.46
C ASP A 316 -6.96 0.27 32.96
N LEU A 317 -6.23 -0.75 32.44
CA LEU A 317 -5.91 -0.87 31.02
C LEU A 317 -7.10 -1.40 30.22
N GLY A 318 -7.31 -0.80 29.05
CA GLY A 318 -8.21 -1.37 28.06
C GLY A 318 -7.66 -2.67 27.45
N GLN A 319 -8.52 -3.41 26.76
CA GLN A 319 -8.16 -4.65 26.09
C GLN A 319 -8.86 -4.73 24.72
N ALA A 320 -8.24 -5.43 23.80
CA ALA A 320 -8.83 -5.75 22.50
C ALA A 320 -8.37 -7.15 22.08
N LYS A 321 -9.08 -7.77 21.15
CA LYS A 321 -8.67 -9.04 20.56
C LYS A 321 -7.45 -8.84 19.66
N ARG A 322 -7.42 -7.76 18.88
CA ARG A 322 -6.30 -7.40 18.01
C ARG A 322 -6.19 -5.89 17.84
N VAL A 323 -4.97 -5.41 17.71
CA VAL A 323 -4.67 -4.05 17.26
C VAL A 323 -3.69 -4.11 16.09
N GLU A 324 -3.99 -3.36 15.03
CA GLU A 324 -3.11 -3.18 13.88
C GLU A 324 -2.67 -1.72 13.79
N VAL A 325 -1.37 -1.48 13.84
CA VAL A 325 -0.78 -0.15 13.77
C VAL A 325 0.04 -0.02 12.51
N GLY A 326 -0.45 0.76 11.56
CA GLY A 326 0.24 1.13 10.34
C GLY A 326 1.09 2.39 10.52
N LYS A 327 1.58 2.92 9.41
CA LYS A 327 2.36 4.16 9.38
C LYS A 327 1.51 5.38 9.70
N GLU A 328 0.26 5.42 9.26
CA GLU A 328 -0.63 6.59 9.33
C GLU A 328 -1.88 6.35 10.21
N ASN A 329 -2.19 5.10 10.54
CA ASN A 329 -3.43 4.73 11.24
C ASN A 329 -3.23 3.64 12.28
N THR A 330 -4.18 3.57 13.22
CA THR A 330 -4.29 2.50 14.22
C THR A 330 -5.72 1.97 14.20
N THR A 331 -5.88 0.65 14.06
CA THR A 331 -7.17 -0.04 14.07
C THR A 331 -7.27 -0.94 15.30
N ILE A 332 -8.29 -0.72 16.11
CA ILE A 332 -8.65 -1.56 17.25
C ILE A 332 -9.79 -2.47 16.81
N ILE A 333 -9.61 -3.77 16.95
CA ILE A 333 -10.53 -4.81 16.49
C ILE A 333 -11.00 -5.60 17.71
N ASP A 334 -12.32 -5.71 17.86
CA ASP A 334 -12.98 -6.46 18.94
C ASP A 334 -12.50 -6.00 20.32
N GLY A 335 -12.83 -4.72 20.62
CA GLY A 335 -12.56 -4.13 21.93
C GLY A 335 -13.37 -4.80 23.04
N ALA A 336 -12.81 -4.88 24.22
CA ALA A 336 -13.44 -5.55 25.37
C ALA A 336 -14.50 -4.70 26.10
N GLY A 337 -14.85 -3.52 25.58
CA GLY A 337 -15.90 -2.66 26.14
C GLY A 337 -17.28 -3.29 26.03
N ALA A 338 -18.15 -2.97 26.98
CA ALA A 338 -19.52 -3.47 26.92
C ALA A 338 -20.32 -2.75 25.82
N ALA A 339 -21.02 -3.51 24.97
CA ALA A 339 -21.84 -2.95 23.87
C ALA A 339 -22.85 -1.91 24.37
N ALA A 340 -23.44 -2.10 25.57
CA ALA A 340 -24.35 -1.14 26.18
C ALA A 340 -23.69 0.23 26.47
N ASP A 341 -22.43 0.23 26.90
CA ASP A 341 -21.67 1.46 27.18
C ASP A 341 -21.30 2.18 25.87
N ILE A 342 -20.94 1.43 24.83
CA ILE A 342 -20.67 1.95 23.49
C ILE A 342 -21.93 2.61 22.90
N GLU A 343 -23.10 1.92 22.99
CA GLU A 343 -24.37 2.49 22.53
C GLU A 343 -24.76 3.75 23.32
N ALA A 344 -24.55 3.75 24.64
CA ALA A 344 -24.81 4.91 25.49
C ALA A 344 -23.94 6.10 25.06
N ARG A 345 -22.65 5.84 24.76
CA ARG A 345 -21.73 6.87 24.26
C ARG A 345 -22.15 7.41 22.90
N VAL A 346 -22.55 6.54 21.98
CA VAL A 346 -23.06 6.95 20.66
C VAL A 346 -24.30 7.85 20.81
N LYS A 347 -25.24 7.51 21.70
CA LYS A 347 -26.40 8.35 22.01
C LYS A 347 -26.01 9.72 22.57
N GLN A 348 -25.05 9.75 23.50
CA GLN A 348 -24.51 11.00 24.06
C GLN A 348 -23.92 11.89 22.98
N VAL A 349 -23.09 11.35 22.08
CA VAL A 349 -22.48 12.14 21.01
C VAL A 349 -23.52 12.61 19.99
N ARG A 350 -24.60 11.85 19.72
CA ARG A 350 -25.72 12.27 18.87
C ARG A 350 -26.46 13.48 19.46
N ILE A 351 -26.66 13.53 20.77
CA ILE A 351 -27.24 14.71 21.44
C ILE A 351 -26.32 15.93 21.24
N GLN A 352 -24.99 15.76 21.39
CA GLN A 352 -24.04 16.83 21.14
C GLN A 352 -24.08 17.34 19.68
N ILE A 353 -24.38 16.49 18.71
CA ILE A 353 -24.57 16.90 17.29
C ILE A 353 -25.76 17.84 17.16
N GLU A 354 -26.89 17.52 17.84
CA GLU A 354 -28.09 18.36 17.82
C GLU A 354 -27.87 19.71 18.49
N GLU A 355 -27.06 19.75 19.54
CA GLU A 355 -26.73 20.98 20.30
C GLU A 355 -25.61 21.80 19.63
N ALA A 356 -24.86 21.23 18.69
CA ALA A 356 -23.74 21.90 18.04
C ALA A 356 -24.18 23.09 17.19
N THR A 357 -23.62 24.26 17.47
CA THR A 357 -23.89 25.51 16.76
C THR A 357 -23.00 25.73 15.53
N SER A 358 -21.83 25.09 15.49
CA SER A 358 -20.87 25.16 14.40
C SER A 358 -21.01 23.96 13.46
N ASP A 359 -21.07 24.19 12.15
CA ASP A 359 -21.09 23.13 11.15
C ASP A 359 -19.83 22.26 11.23
N TYR A 360 -18.67 22.86 11.52
CA TYR A 360 -17.42 22.16 11.70
C TYR A 360 -17.47 21.22 12.93
N ASP A 361 -18.00 21.67 14.06
CA ASP A 361 -18.11 20.83 15.26
C ASP A 361 -19.13 19.72 15.03
N ARG A 362 -20.22 20.00 14.34
CA ARG A 362 -21.23 19.00 13.93
C ARG A 362 -20.59 17.92 13.06
N GLU A 363 -19.80 18.29 12.07
CA GLU A 363 -19.08 17.35 11.20
C GLU A 363 -18.13 16.45 12.02
N LYS A 364 -17.34 17.02 12.92
CA LYS A 364 -16.40 16.26 13.76
C LYS A 364 -17.09 15.33 14.78
N LEU A 365 -18.25 15.70 15.27
CA LEU A 365 -19.07 14.84 16.11
C LEU A 365 -19.69 13.69 15.28
N GLN A 366 -20.12 13.97 14.03
CA GLN A 366 -20.61 12.94 13.12
C GLN A 366 -19.50 11.92 12.78
N GLU A 367 -18.26 12.36 12.52
CA GLU A 367 -17.12 11.47 12.34
C GLU A 367 -16.90 10.55 13.57
N ARG A 368 -17.03 11.08 14.79
CA ARG A 368 -16.91 10.27 16.00
C ARG A 368 -18.00 9.21 16.12
N VAL A 369 -19.26 9.58 15.83
CA VAL A 369 -20.38 8.61 15.81
C VAL A 369 -20.11 7.53 14.77
N ALA A 370 -19.69 7.90 13.56
CA ALA A 370 -19.39 6.93 12.50
C ALA A 370 -18.30 5.93 12.93
N LYS A 371 -17.24 6.43 13.59
CA LYS A 371 -16.15 5.56 14.09
C LYS A 371 -16.57 4.63 15.23
N LEU A 372 -17.44 5.08 16.12
CA LEU A 372 -17.92 4.28 17.26
C LEU A 372 -19.03 3.28 16.88
N ALA A 373 -19.99 3.73 16.05
CA ALA A 373 -21.17 2.94 15.71
C ALA A 373 -20.96 1.98 14.53
N GLY A 374 -19.95 2.25 13.67
CA GLY A 374 -19.70 1.46 12.47
C GLY A 374 -19.09 0.09 12.74
N GLY A 375 -18.38 -0.07 13.84
CA GLY A 375 -17.62 -1.29 14.13
C GLY A 375 -16.50 -1.55 13.09
N VAL A 376 -15.99 -2.77 13.10
CA VAL A 376 -15.00 -3.26 12.14
C VAL A 376 -15.54 -4.53 11.49
N ALA A 377 -15.60 -4.54 10.16
CA ALA A 377 -15.89 -5.76 9.41
C ALA A 377 -14.57 -6.56 9.25
N VAL A 378 -14.60 -7.82 9.63
CA VAL A 378 -13.46 -8.74 9.56
C VAL A 378 -13.77 -9.79 8.50
N ILE A 379 -13.07 -9.71 7.36
CA ILE A 379 -13.14 -10.75 6.32
C ILE A 379 -12.11 -11.82 6.68
N LYS A 380 -12.59 -13.02 7.00
CA LYS A 380 -11.78 -14.20 7.28
C LYS A 380 -11.63 -15.00 6.01
N VAL A 381 -10.42 -15.07 5.49
CA VAL A 381 -10.14 -15.76 4.21
C VAL A 381 -9.96 -17.25 4.46
N GLY A 382 -10.72 -18.07 3.72
CA GLY A 382 -10.65 -19.53 3.80
C GLY A 382 -9.78 -20.13 2.69
N ALA A 383 -8.96 -21.14 3.04
CA ALA A 383 -8.15 -21.91 2.08
C ALA A 383 -7.76 -23.27 2.63
N ALA A 384 -7.38 -24.19 1.72
CA ALA A 384 -6.95 -25.53 2.08
C ALA A 384 -5.47 -25.61 2.51
N THR A 385 -4.64 -24.67 2.04
CA THR A 385 -3.20 -24.64 2.32
C THR A 385 -2.74 -23.23 2.68
N GLU A 386 -1.63 -23.13 3.42
CA GLU A 386 -1.04 -21.84 3.81
C GLU A 386 -0.62 -20.99 2.59
N VAL A 387 -0.13 -21.64 1.52
CA VAL A 387 0.26 -20.95 0.28
C VAL A 387 -0.96 -20.34 -0.40
N GLU A 388 -2.05 -21.10 -0.51
CA GLU A 388 -3.33 -20.61 -1.07
C GLU A 388 -3.93 -19.51 -0.19
N MET A 389 -3.84 -19.66 1.15
CA MET A 389 -4.31 -18.65 2.10
C MET A 389 -3.65 -17.30 1.87
N LYS A 390 -2.32 -17.27 1.76
CA LYS A 390 -1.55 -16.04 1.52
C LYS A 390 -1.91 -15.40 0.19
N GLU A 391 -2.07 -16.19 -0.87
CA GLU A 391 -2.46 -15.69 -2.19
C GLU A 391 -3.87 -15.09 -2.16
N LYS A 392 -4.85 -15.83 -1.62
CA LYS A 392 -6.23 -15.34 -1.51
C LYS A 392 -6.34 -14.10 -0.66
N LYS A 393 -5.62 -14.05 0.46
CA LYS A 393 -5.63 -12.90 1.36
C LYS A 393 -5.10 -11.63 0.67
N ALA A 394 -3.97 -11.72 -0.03
CA ALA A 394 -3.43 -10.60 -0.81
C ALA A 394 -4.45 -10.12 -1.86
N ARG A 395 -5.11 -11.04 -2.56
CA ARG A 395 -6.13 -10.74 -3.56
C ARG A 395 -7.36 -10.05 -2.97
N VAL A 396 -7.82 -10.48 -1.78
CA VAL A 396 -8.91 -9.82 -1.05
C VAL A 396 -8.51 -8.42 -0.60
N GLU A 397 -7.26 -8.23 -0.14
CA GLU A 397 -6.73 -6.92 0.25
C GLU A 397 -6.66 -5.96 -0.94
N ASP A 398 -6.16 -6.40 -2.09
CA ASP A 398 -6.13 -5.61 -3.33
C ASP A 398 -7.54 -5.20 -3.78
N ALA A 399 -8.49 -6.16 -3.76
CA ALA A 399 -9.88 -5.90 -4.10
C ALA A 399 -10.55 -4.91 -3.13
N LEU A 400 -10.21 -4.96 -1.84
CA LEU A 400 -10.68 -4.00 -0.85
C LEU A 400 -10.13 -2.59 -1.11
N HIS A 401 -8.86 -2.48 -1.45
CA HIS A 401 -8.25 -1.19 -1.81
C HIS A 401 -8.87 -0.61 -3.10
N ALA A 402 -9.08 -1.43 -4.11
CA ALA A 402 -9.73 -1.02 -5.35
C ALA A 402 -11.17 -0.54 -5.12
N THR A 403 -11.95 -1.24 -4.28
CA THR A 403 -13.31 -0.83 -3.94
C THR A 403 -13.36 0.48 -3.16
N ARG A 404 -12.44 0.70 -2.21
CA ARG A 404 -12.29 2.00 -1.54
C ARG A 404 -11.95 3.12 -2.51
N ALA A 405 -10.99 2.90 -3.41
CA ALA A 405 -10.62 3.87 -4.44
C ALA A 405 -11.80 4.21 -5.37
N ALA A 406 -12.67 3.22 -5.68
CA ALA A 406 -13.88 3.43 -6.46
C ALA A 406 -14.95 4.23 -5.70
N VAL A 407 -15.08 4.03 -4.41
CA VAL A 407 -15.99 4.83 -3.56
C VAL A 407 -15.52 6.28 -3.46
N GLU A 408 -14.20 6.53 -3.38
CA GLU A 408 -13.62 7.86 -3.24
C GLU A 408 -13.73 8.71 -4.52
N GLU A 409 -13.37 8.16 -5.69
CA GLU A 409 -13.26 8.93 -6.93
C GLU A 409 -14.13 8.39 -8.08
N GLY A 410 -14.99 7.41 -7.82
CA GLY A 410 -15.83 6.79 -8.82
C GLY A 410 -15.09 5.78 -9.70
N ILE A 411 -15.79 5.36 -10.74
CA ILE A 411 -15.39 4.29 -11.66
C ILE A 411 -15.37 4.77 -13.11
N VAL A 412 -14.54 4.14 -13.91
CA VAL A 412 -14.45 4.30 -15.37
C VAL A 412 -14.54 2.93 -16.06
N ALA A 413 -14.70 2.91 -17.37
CA ALA A 413 -14.64 1.68 -18.17
C ALA A 413 -13.26 1.02 -18.01
N GLY A 414 -13.25 -0.24 -17.57
CA GLY A 414 -12.04 -1.00 -17.29
C GLY A 414 -11.32 -1.55 -18.52
N GLY A 415 -10.34 -2.41 -18.29
CA GLY A 415 -9.60 -3.08 -19.35
C GLY A 415 -8.75 -2.16 -20.22
N GLY A 416 -8.38 -0.97 -19.73
CA GLY A 416 -7.61 0.05 -20.47
C GLY A 416 -8.46 0.91 -21.41
N VAL A 417 -9.78 0.72 -21.49
CA VAL A 417 -10.68 1.47 -22.38
C VAL A 417 -10.73 2.95 -22.00
N ALA A 418 -10.82 3.28 -20.71
CA ALA A 418 -10.86 4.66 -20.24
C ALA A 418 -9.65 5.49 -20.70
N LEU A 419 -8.44 4.91 -20.69
CA LEU A 419 -7.23 5.56 -21.19
C LEU A 419 -7.31 5.86 -22.70
N LEU A 420 -7.85 4.93 -23.49
CA LEU A 420 -8.02 5.15 -24.95
C LEU A 420 -9.08 6.23 -25.24
N ARG A 421 -10.17 6.31 -24.44
CA ARG A 421 -11.18 7.37 -24.58
C ARG A 421 -10.63 8.72 -24.16
N ALA A 422 -9.87 8.78 -23.05
CA ALA A 422 -9.16 10.00 -22.66
C ALA A 422 -8.18 10.46 -23.75
N ARG A 423 -7.50 9.55 -24.47
CA ARG A 423 -6.65 9.87 -25.63
C ARG A 423 -7.41 10.59 -26.74
N GLN A 424 -8.61 10.11 -27.08
CA GLN A 424 -9.43 10.71 -28.13
C GLN A 424 -9.81 12.16 -27.77
N ALA A 425 -10.20 12.40 -26.51
CA ALA A 425 -10.55 13.73 -26.02
C ALA A 425 -9.31 14.66 -25.91
N ALA A 426 -8.16 14.11 -25.51
CA ALA A 426 -6.91 14.84 -25.33
C ALA A 426 -6.12 15.08 -26.64
N GLY A 427 -6.57 14.56 -27.78
CA GLY A 427 -5.84 14.59 -29.06
C GLY A 427 -5.61 15.96 -29.69
N THR A 428 -6.16 17.04 -29.13
CA THR A 428 -6.01 18.42 -29.59
C THR A 428 -4.92 19.20 -28.85
N ILE A 429 -4.26 18.60 -27.87
CA ILE A 429 -3.21 19.27 -27.07
C ILE A 429 -1.99 19.52 -27.92
N LYS A 430 -1.42 20.72 -27.80
CA LYS A 430 -0.18 21.13 -28.46
C LYS A 430 0.87 21.56 -27.46
N GLY A 431 2.10 21.23 -27.76
CA GLY A 431 3.29 21.75 -27.08
C GLY A 431 3.64 23.18 -27.55
N ASP A 432 4.58 23.78 -26.84
CA ASP A 432 5.12 25.09 -27.24
C ASP A 432 6.19 24.96 -28.34
N ASN A 433 6.69 23.75 -28.59
CA ASN A 433 7.65 23.40 -29.62
C ASN A 433 7.50 21.92 -30.06
N ALA A 434 8.27 21.54 -31.09
CA ALA A 434 8.22 20.20 -31.69
C ALA A 434 8.59 19.08 -30.70
N ASP A 435 9.52 19.33 -29.79
CA ASP A 435 9.97 18.34 -28.80
C ASP A 435 8.90 18.11 -27.73
N GLN A 436 8.16 19.16 -27.33
CA GLN A 436 6.99 18.99 -26.45
C GLN A 436 5.85 18.26 -27.16
N ASP A 437 5.60 18.54 -28.43
CA ASP A 437 4.64 17.79 -29.26
C ASP A 437 5.01 16.30 -29.35
N ALA A 438 6.31 15.99 -29.46
CA ALA A 438 6.79 14.62 -29.43
C ALA A 438 6.54 13.96 -28.06
N GLY A 439 6.75 14.68 -26.95
CA GLY A 439 6.42 14.23 -25.59
C GLY A 439 4.93 13.93 -25.40
N ILE A 440 4.04 14.75 -25.97
CA ILE A 440 2.60 14.51 -25.98
C ILE A 440 2.28 13.23 -26.77
N LYS A 441 2.77 13.11 -27.99
CA LYS A 441 2.55 11.93 -28.85
C LYS A 441 3.05 10.64 -28.22
N LEU A 442 4.19 10.70 -27.53
CA LEU A 442 4.78 9.60 -26.81
C LEU A 442 3.81 9.05 -25.75
N VAL A 443 3.23 9.92 -24.90
CA VAL A 443 2.27 9.50 -23.86
C VAL A 443 1.01 8.94 -24.49
N LEU A 444 0.44 9.63 -25.51
CA LEU A 444 -0.77 9.17 -26.20
C LEU A 444 -0.59 7.80 -26.86
N LYS A 445 0.64 7.40 -27.19
CA LYS A 445 0.97 6.06 -27.67
C LYS A 445 1.16 5.08 -26.51
N ALA A 446 1.85 5.50 -25.45
CA ALA A 446 2.17 4.63 -24.31
C ALA A 446 0.92 4.16 -23.55
N ILE A 447 -0.14 4.95 -23.49
CA ILE A 447 -1.38 4.59 -22.79
C ILE A 447 -2.17 3.44 -23.44
N GLU A 448 -1.80 3.00 -24.65
CA GLU A 448 -2.32 1.77 -25.24
C GLU A 448 -1.75 0.50 -24.57
N ALA A 449 -0.59 0.63 -23.91
CA ALA A 449 0.18 -0.52 -23.44
C ALA A 449 -0.59 -1.43 -22.45
N PRO A 450 -1.36 -0.94 -21.48
CA PRO A 450 -2.13 -1.81 -20.59
C PRO A 450 -3.13 -2.70 -21.35
N LEU A 451 -3.95 -2.12 -22.25
CA LEU A 451 -4.87 -2.90 -23.05
C LEU A 451 -4.13 -3.90 -23.96
N ARG A 452 -3.04 -3.46 -24.59
CA ARG A 452 -2.22 -4.34 -25.45
C ARG A 452 -1.70 -5.55 -24.67
N GLU A 453 -1.24 -5.35 -23.44
CA GLU A 453 -0.73 -6.44 -22.60
C GLU A 453 -1.86 -7.38 -22.13
N ILE A 454 -3.03 -6.85 -21.75
CA ILE A 454 -4.21 -7.65 -21.40
C ILE A 454 -4.59 -8.57 -22.55
N VAL A 455 -4.64 -8.05 -23.78
CA VAL A 455 -4.98 -8.82 -24.99
C VAL A 455 -3.90 -9.84 -25.31
N ALA A 456 -2.62 -9.47 -25.21
CA ALA A 456 -1.49 -10.37 -25.45
C ALA A 456 -1.47 -11.53 -24.45
N ASN A 457 -1.71 -11.26 -23.16
CA ASN A 457 -1.81 -12.30 -22.12
C ASN A 457 -3.02 -13.22 -22.34
N ALA A 458 -4.06 -12.73 -23.02
CA ALA A 458 -5.20 -13.53 -23.44
C ALA A 458 -4.96 -14.37 -24.70
N GLY A 459 -3.83 -14.14 -25.39
CA GLY A 459 -3.49 -14.83 -26.64
C GLY A 459 -4.11 -14.20 -27.89
N GLY A 460 -4.68 -12.98 -27.76
CA GLY A 460 -5.26 -12.22 -28.86
C GLY A 460 -4.24 -11.32 -29.58
N GLU A 461 -4.69 -10.68 -30.69
CA GLU A 461 -3.88 -9.71 -31.43
C GLU A 461 -4.16 -8.29 -30.95
N PRO A 462 -3.24 -7.64 -30.19
CA PRO A 462 -3.49 -6.36 -29.55
C PRO A 462 -3.85 -5.23 -30.52
N SER A 463 -3.24 -5.21 -31.72
CA SER A 463 -3.47 -4.15 -32.69
C SER A 463 -4.89 -4.17 -33.27
N VAL A 464 -5.45 -5.36 -33.47
CA VAL A 464 -6.82 -5.53 -33.95
C VAL A 464 -7.81 -5.02 -32.90
N VAL A 465 -7.62 -5.40 -31.64
CA VAL A 465 -8.49 -4.99 -30.54
C VAL A 465 -8.43 -3.48 -30.28
N VAL A 466 -7.22 -2.90 -30.25
CA VAL A 466 -7.06 -1.43 -30.09
C VAL A 466 -7.80 -0.68 -31.20
N ASN A 467 -7.65 -1.09 -32.47
CA ASN A 467 -8.32 -0.45 -33.59
C ASN A 467 -9.86 -0.60 -33.51
N ALA A 468 -10.37 -1.77 -33.13
CA ALA A 468 -11.80 -2.01 -32.93
C ALA A 468 -12.39 -1.09 -31.83
N ILE A 469 -11.68 -0.94 -30.71
CA ILE A 469 -12.09 -0.06 -29.62
C ILE A 469 -12.05 1.41 -30.05
N LEU A 470 -10.99 1.85 -30.73
CA LEU A 470 -10.87 3.24 -31.21
C LEU A 470 -11.95 3.61 -32.25
N ALA A 471 -12.43 2.64 -33.06
CA ALA A 471 -13.54 2.82 -33.98
C ALA A 471 -14.92 2.89 -33.29
N GLY A 472 -15.02 2.34 -32.07
CA GLY A 472 -16.21 2.41 -31.23
C GLY A 472 -16.33 3.73 -30.45
N SER A 473 -17.41 3.87 -29.70
CA SER A 473 -17.71 5.06 -28.86
C SER A 473 -18.14 4.67 -27.46
N GLY A 474 -18.19 5.65 -26.54
CA GLY A 474 -18.61 5.44 -25.15
C GLY A 474 -17.74 4.44 -24.42
N ASN A 475 -18.32 3.49 -23.72
CA ASN A 475 -17.63 2.47 -22.95
C ASN A 475 -17.37 1.18 -23.74
N TYR A 476 -17.57 1.20 -25.08
CA TYR A 476 -17.32 0.03 -25.92
C TYR A 476 -15.87 -0.44 -25.81
N GLY A 477 -15.69 -1.70 -25.44
CA GLY A 477 -14.40 -2.31 -25.18
C GLY A 477 -14.37 -3.81 -25.45
N PHE A 478 -13.32 -4.47 -25.02
CA PHE A 478 -13.05 -5.89 -25.23
C PHE A 478 -12.92 -6.62 -23.89
N ASN A 479 -13.75 -7.63 -23.67
CA ASN A 479 -13.66 -8.53 -22.53
C ASN A 479 -12.68 -9.67 -22.85
N ALA A 480 -11.47 -9.58 -22.34
CA ALA A 480 -10.41 -10.56 -22.58
C ALA A 480 -10.63 -11.90 -21.86
N ALA A 481 -11.62 -12.01 -20.96
CA ALA A 481 -11.95 -13.28 -20.30
C ALA A 481 -12.65 -14.26 -21.25
N ASN A 482 -13.56 -13.73 -22.09
CA ASN A 482 -14.42 -14.52 -22.97
C ASN A 482 -14.36 -14.11 -24.46
N ASP A 483 -13.44 -13.21 -24.80
CA ASP A 483 -13.17 -12.73 -26.16
C ASP A 483 -14.39 -12.04 -26.83
N THR A 484 -15.21 -11.29 -26.04
CA THR A 484 -16.37 -10.56 -26.53
C THR A 484 -16.18 -9.06 -26.50
N TYR A 485 -16.92 -8.35 -27.37
CA TYR A 485 -16.98 -6.89 -27.37
C TYR A 485 -18.33 -6.41 -26.84
N GLY A 486 -18.33 -5.27 -26.13
CA GLY A 486 -19.54 -4.65 -25.60
C GLY A 486 -19.27 -3.42 -24.74
N ASP A 487 -20.30 -2.89 -24.09
CA ASP A 487 -20.13 -1.85 -23.09
C ASP A 487 -19.47 -2.43 -21.82
N MET A 488 -18.30 -1.90 -21.46
CA MET A 488 -17.51 -2.43 -20.34
C MET A 488 -18.22 -2.25 -19.00
N ILE A 489 -19.01 -1.16 -18.84
CA ILE A 489 -19.75 -0.92 -17.61
C ILE A 489 -20.90 -1.91 -17.48
N ASP A 490 -21.65 -2.16 -18.56
CA ASP A 490 -22.73 -3.14 -18.57
C ASP A 490 -22.20 -4.57 -18.34
N MET A 491 -21.02 -4.88 -18.86
CA MET A 491 -20.34 -6.16 -18.61
C MET A 491 -19.72 -6.26 -17.21
N GLY A 492 -19.79 -5.21 -16.39
CA GLY A 492 -19.22 -5.18 -15.04
C GLY A 492 -17.70 -5.08 -15.00
N ILE A 493 -17.04 -4.71 -16.10
CA ILE A 493 -15.58 -4.54 -16.18
C ILE A 493 -15.25 -3.06 -15.89
N LEU A 494 -14.97 -2.78 -14.64
CA LEU A 494 -14.84 -1.45 -14.07
C LEU A 494 -13.44 -1.25 -13.47
N ASP A 495 -12.85 -0.08 -13.72
CA ASP A 495 -11.61 0.34 -13.05
C ASP A 495 -11.90 1.55 -12.15
N PRO A 496 -11.35 1.60 -10.91
CA PRO A 496 -11.43 2.80 -10.10
C PRO A 496 -10.68 3.95 -10.76
N THR A 497 -11.32 5.12 -10.84
CA THR A 497 -10.71 6.32 -11.45
C THR A 497 -9.41 6.71 -10.76
N LYS A 498 -9.38 6.64 -9.42
CA LYS A 498 -8.19 6.90 -8.61
C LYS A 498 -7.02 5.99 -8.99
N VAL A 499 -7.26 4.69 -9.15
CA VAL A 499 -6.25 3.69 -9.54
C VAL A 499 -5.68 4.03 -10.93
N THR A 500 -6.55 4.22 -11.92
CA THR A 500 -6.15 4.47 -13.31
C THR A 500 -5.33 5.76 -13.45
N ARG A 501 -5.79 6.87 -12.81
CA ARG A 501 -5.06 8.14 -12.88
C ARG A 501 -3.73 8.12 -12.12
N THR A 502 -3.71 7.47 -10.95
CA THR A 502 -2.49 7.37 -10.12
C THR A 502 -1.42 6.54 -10.82
N ALA A 503 -1.82 5.42 -11.44
CA ALA A 503 -0.92 4.60 -12.25
C ALA A 503 -0.27 5.41 -13.39
N LEU A 504 -1.06 6.22 -14.11
CA LEU A 504 -0.56 7.09 -15.18
C LEU A 504 0.38 8.18 -14.65
N GLN A 505 0.01 8.85 -13.56
CA GLN A 505 0.79 9.93 -12.95
C GLN A 505 2.14 9.44 -12.42
N ASN A 506 2.16 8.34 -11.68
CA ASN A 506 3.39 7.77 -11.11
C ASN A 506 4.30 7.22 -12.22
N ALA A 507 3.74 6.53 -13.21
CA ALA A 507 4.48 6.06 -14.36
C ALA A 507 5.16 7.21 -15.11
N ALA A 508 4.42 8.28 -15.42
CA ALA A 508 4.95 9.43 -16.15
C ALA A 508 6.00 10.19 -15.33
N SER A 509 5.77 10.38 -14.04
CA SER A 509 6.70 11.09 -13.15
C SER A 509 8.09 10.43 -13.16
N VAL A 510 8.17 9.15 -12.84
CA VAL A 510 9.44 8.44 -12.77
C VAL A 510 10.07 8.26 -14.16
N SER A 511 9.25 7.91 -15.17
CA SER A 511 9.75 7.77 -16.54
C SER A 511 10.35 9.07 -17.08
N SER A 512 9.77 10.22 -16.76
CA SER A 512 10.32 11.53 -17.15
C SER A 512 11.69 11.79 -16.53
N LEU A 513 11.92 11.37 -15.28
CA LEU A 513 13.23 11.46 -14.64
C LEU A 513 14.26 10.57 -15.37
N MET A 514 13.85 9.37 -15.76
CA MET A 514 14.72 8.45 -16.51
C MET A 514 15.08 9.01 -17.88
N LEU A 515 14.14 9.63 -18.59
CA LEU A 515 14.38 10.24 -19.90
C LEU A 515 15.32 11.44 -19.83
N THR A 516 15.30 12.18 -18.72
CA THR A 516 16.18 13.35 -18.49
C THR A 516 17.53 12.98 -17.85
N THR A 517 17.77 11.72 -17.55
CA THR A 517 19.03 11.24 -16.95
C THR A 517 20.14 11.21 -18.03
N GLU A 518 21.28 11.83 -17.71
CA GLU A 518 22.48 11.84 -18.56
C GLU A 518 23.62 11.03 -17.97
N CYS A 519 23.67 10.89 -16.65
CA CYS A 519 24.77 10.22 -15.95
C CYS A 519 24.23 9.27 -14.88
N MET A 520 24.87 8.11 -14.75
CA MET A 520 24.63 7.15 -13.67
C MET A 520 25.92 6.96 -12.87
N VAL A 521 25.80 6.96 -11.55
CA VAL A 521 26.92 6.77 -10.60
C VAL A 521 26.63 5.57 -9.72
N ALA A 522 27.38 4.50 -9.88
CA ALA A 522 27.26 3.28 -9.09
C ALA A 522 28.54 2.99 -8.30
N GLU A 523 28.46 2.13 -7.31
CA GLU A 523 29.68 1.61 -6.66
C GLU A 523 30.39 0.66 -7.60
N ALA A 524 31.69 0.89 -7.83
CA ALA A 524 32.51 -0.03 -8.59
C ALA A 524 32.51 -1.43 -7.95
N PRO A 525 32.56 -2.50 -8.74
CA PRO A 525 32.72 -3.84 -8.20
C PRO A 525 33.93 -3.87 -7.27
N LYS A 526 33.80 -4.52 -6.12
CA LYS A 526 34.96 -4.83 -5.31
C LYS A 526 35.74 -5.90 -6.06
N ASP A 527 37.00 -5.64 -6.39
CA ASP A 527 37.91 -6.70 -6.80
C ASP A 527 37.95 -7.74 -5.67
N ASP A 528 37.37 -8.90 -5.89
CA ASP A 528 37.62 -10.09 -5.08
C ASP A 528 39.04 -10.57 -5.37
N THR A 529 40.04 -9.78 -4.94
CA THR A 529 41.38 -10.32 -4.78
C THR A 529 41.27 -11.35 -3.64
N PRO A 530 41.49 -12.64 -3.95
CA PRO A 530 41.54 -13.62 -2.89
C PRO A 530 42.65 -13.15 -1.93
N SER A 531 42.30 -12.90 -0.68
CA SER A 531 43.26 -12.70 0.41
C SER A 531 44.16 -13.91 0.41
N MET A 532 45.30 -13.78 -0.24
CA MET A 532 46.42 -14.71 -0.05
C MET A 532 46.75 -14.66 1.43
N GLY A 533 46.25 -15.65 2.16
CA GLY A 533 46.65 -15.94 3.52
C GLY A 533 48.16 -16.07 3.51
N GLY A 534 48.83 -15.11 4.13
CA GLY A 534 50.25 -15.13 4.36
C GLY A 534 50.65 -16.40 5.09
N GLY A 535 51.00 -17.41 4.31
CA GLY A 535 51.81 -18.53 4.77
C GLY A 535 53.24 -18.02 4.93
N GLY A 536 53.72 -18.03 6.11
CA GLY A 536 55.11 -17.61 6.32
C GLY A 536 55.53 -17.72 7.78
N GLY A 537 55.92 -18.87 8.18
CA GLY A 537 56.46 -19.07 9.51
C GLY A 537 57.12 -20.40 9.65
N MET A 538 58.06 -20.67 8.75
CA MET A 538 59.05 -21.71 8.94
C MET A 538 60.13 -21.14 9.87
N GLY A 539 60.46 -21.80 10.95
CA GLY A 539 61.64 -21.43 11.74
C GLY A 539 61.62 -21.97 13.13
N GLY A 540 62.50 -22.97 13.37
CA GLY A 540 62.95 -23.24 14.70
C GLY A 540 63.13 -24.70 15.07
N MET A 541 64.08 -25.32 14.41
CA MET A 541 64.75 -26.51 14.87
C MET A 541 65.67 -26.18 16.10
N GLY A 542 65.69 -27.02 17.07
CA GLY A 542 66.70 -26.98 18.17
C GLY A 542 66.09 -27.46 19.47
N GLY A 543 66.45 -28.60 19.86
CA GLY A 543 67.56 -29.02 20.63
C GLY A 543 67.15 -30.07 21.62
N MET A 544 67.79 -31.19 21.50
CA MET A 544 68.00 -32.25 22.51
C MET A 544 68.15 -31.70 23.93
N ASP A 545 67.65 -32.36 24.96
CA ASP A 545 68.59 -33.23 25.76
C ASP A 545 67.83 -33.97 26.85
N MET A 546 68.25 -35.17 27.02
CA MET A 546 68.28 -36.16 28.06
C MET A 546 67.95 -35.72 29.49
N GLY A 547 67.39 -36.65 30.23
CA GLY A 547 67.85 -36.86 31.61
C GLY A 547 66.78 -37.42 32.57
N MET A 548 66.86 -38.75 32.76
CA MET A 548 66.42 -39.55 33.91
C MET A 548 64.92 -39.68 34.19
#